data_e121c198550b380c9263e04dc6656325
#
_entry.id   e121c198550b380c9263e04dc6656325
#
_cell.length_a   1.000
_cell.length_b   1.000
_cell.length_c   1.000
_cell.angle_alpha   90.00
_cell.angle_beta   90.00
_cell.angle_gamma   90.00
#
_symmetry.space_group_name_H-M   'P 1'
#
loop_
_entity.id
_entity.type
_entity.pdbx_description
1 polymer ?
#
loop_
_entity_poly.entity_id
_entity_poly.type
_entity_poly.pdbx_seq_one_letter_code
_entity_poly.pdbx_strand_id
1 'polypeptide(L)'
;YGAISTAETNLANMPIAIRVLKALLLVKYCKDFRATSGNLRVLLYGSFKQNTATLEQEIKDALAELERQLYIRRNPNSNVYEYLTDDEKDIEKEIRNTEIQTSDVRDKIGEAFKDIVGASRTAYENGAFSHAFPYNLKVNGDAIGRGGNDLTLDIVTDAPSGIADIPASGPKTLTVTLHDPNAFLNDVAMFVKTNKYVNQASGTGEVRGTIISDKRAMLNGQSRKLRSDLEGLIGEARFYVSGVDVTESVSGTGKTAVECAMGELVRRSYTGLQQITQNYSDSDVYNSCLPAQTLIDLPLPEYAQTVLSWIGLMGSGCSVTVGGEGTASLTAHFTKDEYGWPDVAVRNAVATLYAAGRIEIRKAGALLE
;
A
#
# COMPACT_ATOMS: atom_id res chain seq x y z
N TYR A 1 42.28 -5.38 15.42
CA TYR A 1 42.42 -5.78 16.85
C TYR A 1 41.87 -4.71 17.82
N GLY A 2 41.80 -3.43 17.46
CA GLY A 2 41.34 -2.33 18.33
C GLY A 2 39.86 -2.51 18.77
N ALA A 3 38.96 -2.87 17.86
CA ALA A 3 37.55 -3.05 18.17
C ALA A 3 37.28 -4.18 19.18
N ILE A 4 38.06 -5.28 19.15
CA ILE A 4 37.93 -6.37 20.13
C ILE A 4 38.40 -5.94 21.50
N SER A 5 39.54 -5.24 21.57
CA SER A 5 40.06 -4.73 22.85
C SER A 5 39.10 -3.73 23.50
N THR A 6 38.49 -2.86 22.70
CA THR A 6 37.46 -1.94 23.19
C THR A 6 36.21 -2.70 23.65
N ALA A 7 35.80 -3.75 22.91
CA ALA A 7 34.66 -4.59 23.29
C ALA A 7 34.93 -5.35 24.59
N GLU A 8 36.16 -5.86 24.81
CA GLU A 8 36.56 -6.53 26.06
C GLU A 8 36.40 -5.62 27.27
N THR A 9 36.67 -4.31 27.09
CA THR A 9 36.48 -3.33 28.16
C THR A 9 34.98 -2.99 28.35
N ASN A 10 34.25 -2.75 27.25
CA ASN A 10 32.86 -2.29 27.32
C ASN A 10 31.89 -3.41 27.73
N LEU A 11 32.21 -4.67 27.42
CA LEU A 11 31.40 -5.86 27.68
C LEU A 11 32.02 -6.84 28.63
N ALA A 12 32.84 -6.34 29.60
CA ALA A 12 33.50 -7.17 30.58
C ALA A 12 32.52 -8.03 31.42
N ASN A 13 31.29 -7.57 31.58
CA ASN A 13 30.20 -8.28 32.28
C ASN A 13 29.54 -9.37 31.41
N MET A 14 29.88 -9.48 30.12
CA MET A 14 29.26 -10.44 29.17
C MET A 14 30.34 -11.23 28.39
N PRO A 15 31.07 -12.15 29.01
CA PRO A 15 32.17 -12.89 28.37
C PRO A 15 31.76 -13.65 27.11
N ILE A 16 30.50 -14.10 27.02
CA ILE A 16 29.96 -14.78 25.84
C ILE A 16 29.93 -13.84 24.61
N ALA A 17 29.65 -12.55 24.81
CA ALA A 17 29.66 -11.56 23.71
C ALA A 17 31.04 -11.43 23.06
N ILE A 18 32.09 -11.47 23.87
CA ILE A 18 33.48 -11.42 23.35
C ILE A 18 33.81 -12.68 22.56
N ARG A 19 33.35 -13.86 23.02
CA ARG A 19 33.54 -15.13 22.29
C ARG A 19 32.79 -15.10 20.96
N VAL A 20 31.53 -14.63 20.95
CA VAL A 20 30.72 -14.46 19.73
C VAL A 20 31.41 -13.49 18.78
N LEU A 21 31.88 -12.34 19.26
CA LEU A 21 32.57 -11.34 18.43
C LEU A 21 33.85 -11.89 17.80
N LYS A 22 34.67 -12.64 18.58
CA LYS A 22 35.87 -13.29 18.06
C LYS A 22 35.53 -14.36 17.01
N ALA A 23 34.50 -15.16 17.24
CA ALA A 23 34.01 -16.15 16.28
C ALA A 23 33.56 -15.49 14.97
N LEU A 24 32.80 -14.40 15.05
CA LEU A 24 32.35 -13.64 13.86
C LEU A 24 33.52 -13.02 13.09
N LEU A 25 34.54 -12.52 13.76
CA LEU A 25 35.74 -12.05 13.09
C LEU A 25 36.47 -13.17 12.33
N LEU A 26 36.60 -14.37 12.94
CA LEU A 26 37.25 -15.51 12.31
C LEU A 26 36.51 -16.01 11.05
N VAL A 27 35.18 -15.97 11.08
CA VAL A 27 34.37 -16.46 9.94
C VAL A 27 34.02 -15.34 8.93
N LYS A 28 34.41 -14.08 9.16
CA LYS A 28 34.04 -12.95 8.32
C LYS A 28 34.30 -13.17 6.83
N TYR A 29 35.41 -13.82 6.49
CA TYR A 29 35.80 -14.08 5.11
C TYR A 29 35.52 -15.51 4.64
N CYS A 30 34.86 -16.33 5.48
CA CYS A 30 34.49 -17.69 5.12
C CYS A 30 33.14 -17.68 4.40
N LYS A 31 33.15 -17.72 3.07
CA LYS A 31 31.94 -17.61 2.23
C LYS A 31 30.92 -18.75 2.45
N ASP A 32 31.39 -19.92 2.85
CA ASP A 32 30.57 -21.11 3.05
C ASP A 32 29.94 -21.19 4.43
N PHE A 33 30.37 -20.34 5.38
CA PHE A 33 29.82 -20.31 6.72
C PHE A 33 28.77 -19.22 6.87
N ARG A 34 27.54 -19.62 7.15
CA ARG A 34 26.44 -18.69 7.45
C ARG A 34 26.39 -18.48 8.96
N ALA A 35 26.81 -17.32 9.45
CA ALA A 35 26.86 -16.99 10.87
C ALA A 35 25.46 -16.63 11.43
N THR A 36 24.55 -17.61 11.43
CA THR A 36 23.26 -17.53 12.14
C THR A 36 23.46 -17.83 13.62
N SER A 37 22.50 -17.45 14.48
CA SER A 37 22.55 -17.80 15.92
C SER A 37 22.71 -19.32 16.16
N GLY A 38 22.04 -20.13 15.37
CA GLY A 38 22.16 -21.59 15.44
C GLY A 38 23.54 -22.10 15.06
N ASN A 39 24.15 -21.60 13.99
CA ASN A 39 25.49 -22.01 13.56
C ASN A 39 26.58 -21.49 14.52
N LEU A 40 26.40 -20.28 15.06
CA LEU A 40 27.27 -19.74 16.11
C LEU A 40 27.21 -20.58 17.40
N ARG A 41 26.02 -21.08 17.76
CA ARG A 41 25.87 -22.00 18.90
C ARG A 41 26.72 -23.26 18.68
N VAL A 42 26.67 -23.87 17.49
CA VAL A 42 27.48 -25.06 17.15
C VAL A 42 28.98 -24.74 17.25
N LEU A 43 29.40 -23.60 16.69
CA LEU A 43 30.80 -23.15 16.69
C LEU A 43 31.32 -22.85 18.10
N LEU A 44 30.48 -22.36 18.98
CA LEU A 44 30.84 -21.96 20.36
C LEU A 44 30.59 -23.05 21.42
N TYR A 45 30.05 -24.20 21.01
CA TYR A 45 29.78 -25.34 21.87
C TYR A 45 31.10 -25.93 22.42
N GLY A 46 31.32 -25.79 23.70
CA GLY A 46 32.61 -26.10 24.31
C GLY A 46 32.66 -27.39 25.13
N SER A 47 31.51 -27.97 25.52
CA SER A 47 31.46 -29.16 26.39
C SER A 47 30.13 -29.88 26.27
N PHE A 48 30.19 -31.24 26.28
CA PHE A 48 28.98 -32.09 26.27
C PHE A 48 28.08 -31.92 27.51
N LYS A 49 28.60 -31.28 28.57
CA LYS A 49 27.82 -30.94 29.79
C LYS A 49 27.06 -29.59 29.68
N GLN A 50 27.31 -28.81 28.64
CA GLN A 50 26.71 -27.50 28.46
C GLN A 50 25.26 -27.64 28.00
N ASN A 51 24.33 -26.94 28.68
CA ASN A 51 22.94 -26.89 28.24
C ASN A 51 22.83 -26.07 26.95
N THR A 52 22.37 -26.69 25.87
CA THR A 52 22.27 -26.10 24.55
C THR A 52 21.24 -24.98 24.48
N ALA A 53 20.14 -25.08 25.24
CA ALA A 53 19.10 -24.06 25.27
C ALA A 53 19.57 -22.78 25.97
N THR A 54 20.28 -22.95 27.11
CA THR A 54 20.89 -21.83 27.84
C THR A 54 21.94 -21.12 26.97
N LEU A 55 22.83 -21.89 26.35
CA LEU A 55 23.83 -21.31 25.45
C LEU A 55 23.21 -20.57 24.27
N GLU A 56 22.11 -21.10 23.72
CA GLU A 56 21.42 -20.40 22.62
C GLU A 56 20.84 -19.07 23.05
N GLN A 57 20.24 -18.99 24.24
CA GLN A 57 19.74 -17.74 24.80
C GLN A 57 20.86 -16.74 25.07
N GLU A 58 21.94 -17.20 25.73
CA GLU A 58 23.13 -16.37 25.97
C GLU A 58 23.73 -15.79 24.68
N ILE A 59 23.76 -16.58 23.60
CA ILE A 59 24.22 -16.11 22.27
C ILE A 59 23.26 -15.07 21.67
N LYS A 60 21.94 -15.28 21.78
CA LYS A 60 20.95 -14.31 21.28
C LYS A 60 21.07 -12.97 22.02
N ASP A 61 21.22 -13.02 23.35
CA ASP A 61 21.40 -11.82 24.17
C ASP A 61 22.73 -11.11 23.83
N ALA A 62 23.79 -11.87 23.62
CA ALA A 62 25.09 -11.37 23.22
C ALA A 62 25.05 -10.73 21.83
N LEU A 63 24.36 -11.35 20.86
CA LEU A 63 24.18 -10.80 19.50
C LEU A 63 23.38 -9.50 19.53
N ALA A 64 22.31 -9.43 20.33
CA ALA A 64 21.53 -8.20 20.49
C ALA A 64 22.37 -7.05 21.06
N GLU A 65 23.18 -7.32 22.08
CA GLU A 65 24.05 -6.30 22.69
C GLU A 65 25.19 -5.86 21.76
N LEU A 66 25.83 -6.80 21.05
CA LEU A 66 26.86 -6.50 20.06
C LEU A 66 26.32 -5.68 18.89
N GLU A 67 25.11 -5.96 18.44
CA GLU A 67 24.43 -5.19 17.39
C GLU A 67 24.04 -3.79 17.89
N ARG A 68 23.55 -3.67 19.13
CA ARG A 68 23.25 -2.37 19.75
C ARG A 68 24.48 -1.47 19.83
N GLN A 69 25.65 -2.03 20.18
CA GLN A 69 26.91 -1.33 20.28
C GLN A 69 27.67 -1.20 18.93
N LEU A 70 27.08 -1.66 17.82
CA LEU A 70 27.67 -1.59 16.49
C LEU A 70 29.02 -2.34 16.32
N TYR A 71 29.22 -3.43 17.04
CA TYR A 71 30.32 -4.35 16.78
C TYR A 71 30.02 -5.34 15.67
N ILE A 72 28.74 -5.61 15.45
CA ILE A 72 28.23 -6.51 14.43
C ILE A 72 27.03 -5.90 13.74
N ARG A 73 26.70 -6.45 12.57
CA ARG A 73 25.48 -6.14 11.82
C ARG A 73 24.72 -7.44 11.58
N ARG A 74 23.40 -7.40 11.70
CA ARG A 74 22.51 -8.45 11.23
C ARG A 74 22.04 -8.12 9.82
N ASN A 75 22.14 -9.08 8.90
CA ASN A 75 21.50 -8.98 7.60
C ASN A 75 20.02 -9.37 7.74
N PRO A 76 19.06 -8.44 7.56
CA PRO A 76 17.65 -8.71 7.79
C PRO A 76 17.05 -9.75 6.82
N ASN A 77 17.64 -9.92 5.63
CA ASN A 77 17.14 -10.85 4.63
C ASN A 77 17.52 -12.31 4.92
N SER A 78 18.66 -12.54 5.57
CA SER A 78 19.22 -13.87 5.77
C SER A 78 19.40 -14.26 7.23
N ASN A 79 19.15 -13.36 8.18
CA ASN A 79 19.44 -13.52 9.61
C ASN A 79 20.90 -13.92 9.90
N VAL A 80 21.83 -13.51 9.03
CA VAL A 80 23.26 -13.74 9.20
C VAL A 80 23.87 -12.53 9.88
N TYR A 81 24.75 -12.77 10.86
CA TYR A 81 25.49 -11.73 11.58
C TYR A 81 26.88 -11.58 11.00
N GLU A 82 27.34 -10.35 10.90
CA GLU A 82 28.65 -10.00 10.34
C GLU A 82 29.41 -9.10 11.29
N TYR A 83 30.70 -9.39 11.48
CA TYR A 83 31.62 -8.51 12.19
C TYR A 83 31.83 -7.21 11.40
N LEU A 84 31.74 -6.06 12.06
CA LEU A 84 32.00 -4.76 11.45
C LEU A 84 33.46 -4.32 11.68
N THR A 85 34.16 -3.95 10.61
CA THR A 85 35.43 -3.22 10.70
C THR A 85 35.21 -1.81 11.23
N ASP A 86 36.27 -1.10 11.59
CA ASP A 86 36.16 0.26 12.12
C ASP A 86 35.51 1.19 11.07
N ASP A 87 35.90 1.10 9.79
CA ASP A 87 35.28 1.86 8.70
C ASP A 87 33.79 1.52 8.50
N GLU A 88 33.44 0.23 8.54
CA GLU A 88 32.03 -0.21 8.45
C GLU A 88 31.23 0.31 9.63
N LYS A 89 31.81 0.29 10.85
CA LYS A 89 31.17 0.80 12.06
C LYS A 89 30.92 2.30 12.00
N ASP A 90 31.87 3.07 11.47
CA ASP A 90 31.70 4.51 11.33
C ASP A 90 30.62 4.85 10.30
N ILE A 91 30.59 4.15 9.16
CA ILE A 91 29.51 4.29 8.17
C ILE A 91 28.16 3.91 8.75
N GLU A 92 28.05 2.82 9.55
CA GLU A 92 26.79 2.46 10.23
C GLU A 92 26.32 3.54 11.20
N LYS A 93 27.25 4.16 11.96
CA LYS A 93 26.90 5.29 12.83
C LYS A 93 26.39 6.50 12.01
N GLU A 94 27.06 6.82 10.91
CA GLU A 94 26.65 7.91 10.03
C GLU A 94 25.26 7.65 9.44
N ILE A 95 24.97 6.41 9.00
CA ILE A 95 23.65 6.00 8.53
C ILE A 95 22.61 6.15 9.64
N ARG A 96 22.87 5.65 10.86
CA ARG A 96 21.93 5.78 11.99
C ARG A 96 21.64 7.23 12.35
N ASN A 97 22.65 8.09 12.25
CA ASN A 97 22.54 9.52 12.54
C ASN A 97 21.99 10.35 11.35
N THR A 98 21.77 9.72 10.18
CA THR A 98 21.17 10.41 9.05
C THR A 98 19.76 10.86 9.40
N GLU A 99 19.52 12.15 9.34
CA GLU A 99 18.20 12.72 9.58
C GLU A 99 17.26 12.41 8.43
N ILE A 100 16.07 11.94 8.75
CA ILE A 100 14.97 11.67 7.84
C ILE A 100 13.70 12.36 8.32
N GLN A 101 12.82 12.71 7.39
CA GLN A 101 11.53 13.25 7.72
C GLN A 101 10.49 12.12 7.80
N THR A 102 9.41 12.34 8.55
CA THR A 102 8.27 11.41 8.61
C THR A 102 7.68 11.17 7.22
N SER A 103 7.70 12.19 6.34
CA SER A 103 7.30 12.07 4.94
C SER A 103 8.13 11.05 4.17
N ASP A 104 9.44 10.97 4.41
CA ASP A 104 10.32 10.03 3.70
C ASP A 104 9.94 8.56 4.02
N VAL A 105 9.60 8.29 5.29
CA VAL A 105 9.13 6.96 5.75
C VAL A 105 7.78 6.64 5.14
N ARG A 106 6.83 7.58 5.20
CA ARG A 106 5.50 7.46 4.64
C ARG A 106 5.53 7.19 3.14
N ASP A 107 6.34 7.96 2.40
CA ASP A 107 6.46 7.82 0.95
C ASP A 107 7.02 6.43 0.58
N LYS A 108 7.97 5.90 1.38
CA LYS A 108 8.47 4.54 1.18
C LYS A 108 7.44 3.46 1.47
N ILE A 109 6.59 3.64 2.49
CA ILE A 109 5.44 2.73 2.74
C ILE A 109 4.48 2.75 1.55
N GLY A 110 4.14 3.96 1.06
CA GLY A 110 3.28 4.13 -0.11
C GLY A 110 3.86 3.51 -1.39
N GLU A 111 5.18 3.61 -1.60
CA GLU A 111 5.88 2.94 -2.70
C GLU A 111 5.77 1.41 -2.58
N ALA A 112 6.10 0.85 -1.41
CA ALA A 112 6.01 -0.59 -1.16
C ALA A 112 4.58 -1.11 -1.36
N PHE A 113 3.57 -0.34 -0.95
CA PHE A 113 2.16 -0.69 -1.17
C PHE A 113 1.80 -0.67 -2.66
N LYS A 114 2.24 0.33 -3.43
CA LYS A 114 2.03 0.37 -4.89
C LYS A 114 2.68 -0.82 -5.60
N ASP A 115 3.83 -1.27 -5.12
CA ASP A 115 4.49 -2.47 -5.64
C ASP A 115 3.69 -3.76 -5.38
N ILE A 116 2.85 -3.79 -4.33
CA ILE A 116 1.95 -4.90 -4.01
C ILE A 116 0.72 -4.87 -4.92
N VAL A 117 -0.01 -3.75 -4.94
CA VAL A 117 -1.32 -3.65 -5.61
C VAL A 117 -1.21 -3.33 -7.09
N GLY A 118 -0.10 -2.75 -7.54
CA GLY A 118 0.08 -2.23 -8.89
C GLY A 118 -0.54 -0.84 -9.06
N ALA A 119 -1.41 -0.67 -10.07
CA ALA A 119 -2.06 0.62 -10.31
C ALA A 119 -3.07 0.94 -9.18
N SER A 120 -3.16 2.24 -8.80
CA SER A 120 -4.14 2.73 -7.82
C SER A 120 -5.55 2.79 -8.43
N ARG A 121 -6.05 1.61 -8.80
CA ARG A 121 -7.39 1.39 -9.37
C ARG A 121 -7.96 0.09 -8.85
N THR A 122 -9.26 0.08 -8.59
CA THR A 122 -10.00 -1.14 -8.23
C THR A 122 -11.01 -1.47 -9.31
N ALA A 123 -11.08 -2.73 -9.70
CA ALA A 123 -12.08 -3.20 -10.67
C ALA A 123 -13.41 -3.47 -9.94
N TYR A 124 -14.52 -3.12 -10.58
CA TYR A 124 -15.86 -3.51 -10.20
C TYR A 124 -16.51 -4.22 -11.37
N GLU A 125 -17.13 -5.36 -11.09
CA GLU A 125 -17.78 -6.19 -12.10
C GLU A 125 -19.23 -6.46 -11.71
N ASN A 126 -20.14 -6.36 -12.69
CA ASN A 126 -21.56 -6.67 -12.54
C ASN A 126 -22.13 -7.19 -13.89
N GLY A 127 -22.34 -8.49 -14.00
CA GLY A 127 -22.72 -9.12 -15.26
C GLY A 127 -21.62 -8.96 -16.32
N ALA A 128 -21.93 -8.33 -17.44
CA ALA A 128 -20.97 -7.99 -18.50
C ALA A 128 -20.34 -6.60 -18.30
N PHE A 129 -20.72 -5.87 -17.26
CA PHE A 129 -20.12 -4.58 -16.92
C PHE A 129 -18.83 -4.79 -16.15
N SER A 130 -17.77 -4.10 -16.58
CA SER A 130 -16.51 -4.01 -15.86
C SER A 130 -15.98 -2.57 -15.95
N HIS A 131 -15.69 -1.98 -14.78
CA HIS A 131 -15.16 -0.61 -14.72
C HIS A 131 -14.07 -0.51 -13.64
N ALA A 132 -13.03 0.25 -13.92
CA ALA A 132 -11.93 0.46 -12.99
C ALA A 132 -12.01 1.86 -12.37
N PHE A 133 -12.22 1.90 -11.06
CA PHE A 133 -12.30 3.11 -10.26
C PHE A 133 -10.92 3.50 -9.74
N PRO A 134 -10.39 4.69 -10.10
CA PRO A 134 -9.16 5.19 -9.52
C PRO A 134 -9.40 5.63 -8.06
N TYR A 135 -8.38 5.49 -7.22
CA TYR A 135 -8.41 5.94 -5.84
C TYR A 135 -7.17 6.73 -5.45
N ASN A 136 -7.31 7.58 -4.43
CA ASN A 136 -6.20 8.25 -3.78
C ASN A 136 -5.57 7.29 -2.77
N LEU A 137 -4.23 7.26 -2.70
CA LEU A 137 -3.52 6.55 -1.65
C LEU A 137 -3.09 7.52 -0.57
N LYS A 138 -3.33 7.14 0.69
CA LYS A 138 -2.86 7.84 1.88
C LYS A 138 -2.10 6.89 2.80
N VAL A 139 -1.24 7.45 3.62
CA VAL A 139 -0.61 6.76 4.76
C VAL A 139 -0.74 7.68 5.98
N ASN A 140 -1.41 7.20 7.02
CA ASN A 140 -1.74 7.96 8.23
C ASN A 140 -2.45 9.29 7.92
N GLY A 141 -3.40 9.28 6.96
CA GLY A 141 -4.17 10.45 6.54
C GLY A 141 -3.48 11.37 5.53
N ASP A 142 -2.18 11.23 5.32
CA ASP A 142 -1.41 12.05 4.38
C ASP A 142 -1.35 11.45 2.98
N ALA A 143 -1.55 12.27 1.95
CA ALA A 143 -1.61 11.82 0.56
C ALA A 143 -0.25 11.34 0.01
N ILE A 144 -0.26 10.23 -0.72
CA ILE A 144 0.88 9.69 -1.46
C ILE A 144 0.68 9.96 -2.96
N GLY A 145 1.28 11.02 -3.45
CA GLY A 145 1.17 11.45 -4.85
C GLY A 145 0.02 12.43 -5.08
N ARG A 146 -0.50 12.44 -6.32
CA ARG A 146 -1.58 13.36 -6.70
C ARG A 146 -2.93 12.81 -6.25
N GLY A 147 -3.75 13.66 -5.62
CA GLY A 147 -5.13 13.39 -5.29
C GLY A 147 -6.10 13.78 -6.42
N GLY A 148 -7.38 13.75 -6.13
CA GLY A 148 -8.46 14.20 -7.04
C GLY A 148 -9.46 13.11 -7.42
N ASN A 149 -9.28 11.89 -6.90
CA ASN A 149 -10.25 10.81 -7.07
C ASN A 149 -11.30 10.83 -5.95
N ASP A 150 -12.47 10.29 -6.21
CA ASP A 150 -13.57 10.16 -5.25
C ASP A 150 -13.24 9.16 -4.14
N LEU A 151 -12.67 8.03 -4.51
CA LEU A 151 -12.33 6.96 -3.58
C LEU A 151 -10.96 7.21 -2.95
N THR A 152 -10.81 6.79 -1.71
CA THR A 152 -9.54 6.88 -0.97
C THR A 152 -9.23 5.54 -0.31
N LEU A 153 -7.96 5.15 -0.32
CA LEU A 153 -7.41 4.08 0.49
C LEU A 153 -6.39 4.70 1.45
N ASP A 154 -6.55 4.48 2.74
CA ASP A 154 -5.65 4.97 3.79
C ASP A 154 -5.05 3.81 4.58
N ILE A 155 -3.72 3.72 4.62
CA ILE A 155 -2.97 2.75 5.41
C ILE A 155 -2.62 3.39 6.74
N VAL A 156 -3.13 2.85 7.83
CA VAL A 156 -2.88 3.34 9.18
C VAL A 156 -1.87 2.44 9.87
N THR A 157 -0.73 3.02 10.23
CA THR A 157 0.36 2.36 10.95
C THR A 157 0.40 2.70 12.43
N ASP A 158 -0.25 3.79 12.84
CA ASP A 158 -0.31 4.28 14.22
C ASP A 158 -1.66 3.92 14.86
N ALA A 159 -2.04 2.63 14.80
CA ALA A 159 -3.28 2.19 15.40
C ALA A 159 -3.23 2.37 16.92
N PRO A 160 -4.17 3.13 17.52
CA PRO A 160 -4.29 3.20 18.97
C PRO A 160 -4.56 1.80 19.53
N SER A 161 -3.96 1.50 20.67
CA SER A 161 -4.01 0.20 21.34
C SER A 161 -5.37 -0.14 21.99
N GLY A 162 -6.49 0.41 21.48
CA GLY A 162 -7.83 0.20 22.01
C GLY A 162 -8.91 0.14 20.92
N ILE A 163 -9.90 -0.70 21.13
CA ILE A 163 -11.07 -0.92 20.26
C ILE A 163 -11.95 0.35 20.10
N ALA A 164 -11.66 1.42 20.84
CA ALA A 164 -12.50 2.62 20.91
C ALA A 164 -12.21 3.67 19.83
N ASP A 165 -11.05 3.64 19.20
CA ASP A 165 -10.68 4.62 18.18
C ASP A 165 -10.70 3.98 16.79
N ILE A 166 -11.91 3.78 16.26
CA ILE A 166 -12.09 3.57 14.82
C ILE A 166 -11.49 4.81 14.15
N PRO A 167 -10.49 4.65 13.27
CA PRO A 167 -9.93 5.81 12.58
C PRO A 167 -11.07 6.60 11.95
N ALA A 168 -11.10 7.91 12.14
CA ALA A 168 -12.10 8.77 11.55
C ALA A 168 -11.97 8.68 10.01
N SER A 169 -12.58 7.64 9.45
CA SER A 169 -12.62 7.41 8.02
C SER A 169 -13.58 8.39 7.38
N GLY A 170 -13.10 9.15 6.40
CA GLY A 170 -13.97 9.96 5.56
C GLY A 170 -14.98 9.10 4.78
N PRO A 171 -16.03 9.72 4.22
CA PRO A 171 -16.89 9.03 3.27
C PRO A 171 -16.06 8.51 2.09
N LYS A 172 -16.46 7.40 1.49
CA LYS A 172 -15.78 6.77 0.35
C LYS A 172 -14.30 6.46 0.62
N THR A 173 -13.98 6.08 1.87
CA THR A 173 -12.61 5.74 2.29
C THR A 173 -12.54 4.30 2.79
N LEU A 174 -11.58 3.54 2.25
CA LEU A 174 -11.12 2.28 2.83
C LEU A 174 -9.93 2.58 3.75
N THR A 175 -10.04 2.23 5.02
CA THR A 175 -8.95 2.31 5.98
C THR A 175 -8.43 0.91 6.27
N VAL A 176 -7.12 0.72 6.09
CA VAL A 176 -6.40 -0.53 6.37
C VAL A 176 -5.51 -0.29 7.57
N THR A 177 -5.88 -0.85 8.72
CA THR A 177 -5.13 -0.67 9.98
C THR A 177 -4.19 -1.86 10.18
N LEU A 178 -2.89 -1.60 10.17
CA LEU A 178 -1.87 -2.62 10.36
C LEU A 178 -1.76 -3.00 11.84
N HIS A 179 -1.58 -4.30 12.11
CA HIS A 179 -1.38 -4.80 13.46
C HIS A 179 0.11 -4.87 13.81
N ASP A 180 0.52 -4.23 14.91
CA ASP A 180 1.90 -4.16 15.43
C ASP A 180 2.98 -3.93 14.35
N PRO A 181 2.93 -2.82 13.61
CA PRO A 181 3.86 -2.55 12.52
C PRO A 181 5.25 -2.06 12.98
N ASN A 182 5.56 -2.04 14.27
CA ASN A 182 6.76 -1.40 14.83
C ASN A 182 8.06 -1.93 14.23
N ALA A 183 8.20 -3.25 14.08
CA ALA A 183 9.37 -3.86 13.47
C ALA A 183 9.53 -3.43 12.00
N PHE A 184 8.44 -3.44 11.25
CA PHE A 184 8.39 -2.98 9.86
C PHE A 184 8.73 -1.48 9.73
N LEU A 185 8.17 -0.62 10.59
CA LEU A 185 8.46 0.82 10.58
C LEU A 185 9.94 1.12 10.87
N ASN A 186 10.56 0.37 11.79
CA ASN A 186 11.99 0.46 12.04
C ASN A 186 12.82 0.06 10.80
N ASP A 187 12.44 -1.03 10.12
CA ASP A 187 13.10 -1.49 8.91
C ASP A 187 12.94 -0.46 7.77
N VAL A 188 11.75 0.15 7.61
CA VAL A 188 11.51 1.24 6.65
C VAL A 188 12.39 2.46 6.97
N ALA A 189 12.44 2.89 8.23
CA ALA A 189 13.25 4.03 8.65
C ALA A 189 14.74 3.78 8.37
N MET A 190 15.24 2.58 8.66
CA MET A 190 16.63 2.21 8.38
C MET A 190 16.91 2.13 6.87
N PHE A 191 15.98 1.64 6.08
CA PHE A 191 16.08 1.66 4.61
C PHE A 191 16.20 3.09 4.09
N VAL A 192 15.31 3.99 4.52
CA VAL A 192 15.30 5.40 4.11
C VAL A 192 16.60 6.09 4.49
N LYS A 193 17.10 5.90 5.72
CA LYS A 193 18.39 6.44 6.18
C LYS A 193 19.54 5.93 5.32
N THR A 194 19.58 4.64 5.07
CA THR A 194 20.63 4.02 4.25
C THR A 194 20.60 4.56 2.82
N ASN A 195 19.41 4.62 2.21
CA ASN A 195 19.24 5.12 0.85
C ASN A 195 19.66 6.61 0.74
N LYS A 196 19.24 7.44 1.69
CA LYS A 196 19.62 8.85 1.74
C LYS A 196 21.12 9.03 1.90
N TYR A 197 21.74 8.30 2.84
CA TYR A 197 23.16 8.31 3.06
C TYR A 197 23.95 7.91 1.80
N VAL A 198 23.62 6.77 1.21
CA VAL A 198 24.30 6.23 0.02
C VAL A 198 24.19 7.17 -1.19
N ASN A 199 23.11 7.92 -1.31
CA ASN A 199 22.91 8.88 -2.40
C ASN A 199 23.62 10.21 -2.17
N GLN A 200 23.86 10.58 -0.91
CA GLN A 200 24.57 11.82 -0.53
C GLN A 200 26.08 11.62 -0.35
N ALA A 201 26.50 10.40 -0.03
CA ALA A 201 27.91 10.12 0.22
C ALA A 201 28.74 10.23 -1.06
N SER A 202 29.60 11.22 -1.12
CA SER A 202 30.66 11.29 -2.09
C SER A 202 31.85 10.42 -1.62
N GLY A 203 32.19 9.38 -2.41
CA GLY A 203 33.20 8.40 -2.06
C GLY A 203 34.61 9.06 -1.92
N THR A 204 35.03 9.28 -0.69
CA THR A 204 36.39 9.69 -0.37
C THR A 204 37.16 8.47 0.16
N GLY A 205 37.94 7.84 -0.73
CA GLY A 205 38.74 6.65 -0.41
C GLY A 205 38.19 5.33 -0.94
N GLU A 206 39.09 4.44 -1.36
CA GLU A 206 38.75 3.17 -2.03
C GLU A 206 37.95 2.23 -1.12
N VAL A 207 38.36 2.07 0.13
CA VAL A 207 37.67 1.21 1.12
C VAL A 207 36.25 1.70 1.40
N ARG A 208 36.10 3.00 1.65
CA ARG A 208 34.81 3.61 1.95
C ARG A 208 33.87 3.55 0.75
N GLY A 209 34.38 3.77 -0.46
CA GLY A 209 33.65 3.62 -1.72
C GLY A 209 33.12 2.21 -1.93
N THR A 210 33.89 1.19 -1.60
CA THR A 210 33.47 -0.21 -1.68
C THR A 210 32.33 -0.50 -0.70
N ILE A 211 32.44 -0.07 0.56
CA ILE A 211 31.39 -0.25 1.57
C ILE A 211 30.06 0.40 1.13
N ILE A 212 30.13 1.64 0.61
CA ILE A 212 28.96 2.36 0.10
C ILE A 212 28.34 1.63 -1.09
N SER A 213 29.15 1.10 -2.00
CA SER A 213 28.70 0.30 -3.13
C SER A 213 27.96 -0.98 -2.66
N ASP A 214 28.51 -1.68 -1.67
CA ASP A 214 27.88 -2.87 -1.08
C ASP A 214 26.54 -2.51 -0.41
N LYS A 215 26.47 -1.40 0.33
CA LYS A 215 25.22 -0.89 0.89
C LYS A 215 24.19 -0.60 -0.18
N ARG A 216 24.58 0.02 -1.28
CA ARG A 216 23.70 0.30 -2.44
C ARG A 216 23.17 -1.00 -3.04
N ALA A 217 24.02 -2.01 -3.22
CA ALA A 217 23.59 -3.31 -3.74
C ALA A 217 22.57 -4.02 -2.82
N MET A 218 22.68 -3.85 -1.50
CA MET A 218 21.75 -4.44 -0.53
C MET A 218 20.37 -3.79 -0.55
N LEU A 219 20.22 -2.52 -0.93
CA LEU A 219 18.95 -1.80 -0.92
C LEU A 219 17.86 -2.50 -1.75
N ASN A 220 18.21 -3.10 -2.89
CA ASN A 220 17.24 -3.83 -3.72
C ASN A 220 16.65 -5.06 -2.99
N GLY A 221 17.49 -5.78 -2.24
CA GLY A 221 17.05 -6.91 -1.41
C GLY A 221 16.18 -6.44 -0.25
N GLN A 222 16.57 -5.35 0.40
CA GLN A 222 15.81 -4.75 1.51
C GLN A 222 14.45 -4.23 1.04
N SER A 223 14.36 -3.59 -0.13
CA SER A 223 13.09 -3.12 -0.70
C SER A 223 12.12 -4.28 -0.96
N ARG A 224 12.61 -5.40 -1.48
CA ARG A 224 11.79 -6.62 -1.66
C ARG A 224 11.30 -7.20 -0.33
N LYS A 225 12.17 -7.19 0.69
CA LYS A 225 11.77 -7.62 2.04
C LYS A 225 10.68 -6.73 2.61
N LEU A 226 10.85 -5.40 2.56
CA LEU A 226 9.84 -4.45 3.03
C LEU A 226 8.48 -4.66 2.36
N ARG A 227 8.48 -4.93 1.04
CA ARG A 227 7.26 -5.29 0.32
C ARG A 227 6.63 -6.56 0.87
N SER A 228 7.41 -7.63 1.08
CA SER A 228 6.92 -8.90 1.62
C SER A 228 6.40 -8.77 3.05
N ASP A 229 7.10 -7.99 3.89
CA ASP A 229 6.68 -7.73 5.27
C ASP A 229 5.37 -6.95 5.31
N LEU A 230 5.22 -5.92 4.45
CA LEU A 230 3.99 -5.16 4.34
C LEU A 230 2.83 -6.04 3.83
N GLU A 231 3.09 -6.93 2.87
CA GLU A 231 2.08 -7.88 2.35
C GLU A 231 1.60 -8.82 3.46
N GLY A 232 2.51 -9.29 4.33
CA GLY A 232 2.17 -10.06 5.53
C GLY A 232 1.32 -9.26 6.51
N LEU A 233 1.70 -8.02 6.81
CA LEU A 233 0.94 -7.13 7.71
C LEU A 233 -0.46 -6.82 7.17
N ILE A 234 -0.62 -6.66 5.85
CA ILE A 234 -1.94 -6.49 5.22
C ILE A 234 -2.79 -7.75 5.41
N GLY A 235 -2.19 -8.94 5.38
CA GLY A 235 -2.89 -10.20 5.62
C GLY A 235 -3.49 -10.32 7.03
N GLU A 236 -2.94 -9.59 8.01
CA GLU A 236 -3.39 -9.56 9.41
C GLU A 236 -4.09 -8.25 9.79
N ALA A 237 -4.27 -7.34 8.81
CA ALA A 237 -4.84 -6.01 9.02
C ALA A 237 -6.34 -6.06 9.27
N ARG A 238 -6.85 -4.96 9.86
CA ARG A 238 -8.29 -4.69 9.91
C ARG A 238 -8.68 -3.72 8.80
N PHE A 239 -9.85 -3.97 8.23
CA PHE A 239 -10.39 -3.22 7.10
C PHE A 239 -11.67 -2.49 7.50
N TYR A 240 -11.72 -1.18 7.29
CA TYR A 240 -12.88 -0.34 7.58
C TYR A 240 -13.31 0.41 6.32
N VAL A 241 -14.55 0.22 5.89
CA VAL A 241 -15.16 0.94 4.78
C VAL A 241 -16.04 2.05 5.33
N SER A 242 -15.67 3.30 5.08
CA SER A 242 -16.36 4.48 5.59
C SER A 242 -16.64 4.40 7.11
N GLY A 243 -15.67 3.87 7.88
CA GLY A 243 -15.76 3.70 9.32
C GLY A 243 -16.45 2.43 9.82
N VAL A 244 -16.97 1.59 8.92
CA VAL A 244 -17.59 0.31 9.27
C VAL A 244 -16.58 -0.82 9.11
N ASP A 245 -16.39 -1.64 10.15
CA ASP A 245 -15.53 -2.82 10.10
C ASP A 245 -16.10 -3.85 9.11
N VAL A 246 -15.28 -4.22 8.14
CA VAL A 246 -15.59 -5.22 7.10
C VAL A 246 -14.60 -6.37 7.09
N THR A 247 -13.73 -6.45 8.08
CA THR A 247 -12.62 -7.42 8.14
C THR A 247 -13.08 -8.85 7.92
N GLU A 248 -14.20 -9.27 8.53
CA GLU A 248 -14.72 -10.64 8.39
C GLU A 248 -15.25 -10.96 6.98
N SER A 249 -15.59 -9.93 6.19
CA SER A 249 -16.08 -10.08 4.81
C SER A 249 -14.96 -10.02 3.77
N VAL A 250 -13.74 -9.62 4.18
CA VAL A 250 -12.57 -9.55 3.31
C VAL A 250 -11.94 -10.93 3.17
N SER A 251 -11.80 -11.40 1.94
CA SER A 251 -11.18 -12.69 1.62
C SER A 251 -9.82 -12.52 0.94
N GLY A 252 -8.94 -13.50 1.11
CA GLY A 252 -7.60 -13.49 0.53
C GLY A 252 -6.56 -12.84 1.44
N THR A 253 -5.36 -12.64 0.91
CA THR A 253 -4.21 -12.03 1.60
C THR A 253 -3.52 -11.01 0.71
N GLY A 254 -2.80 -10.07 1.30
CA GLY A 254 -2.04 -9.09 0.55
C GLY A 254 -2.90 -8.32 -0.47
N LYS A 255 -2.51 -8.39 -1.74
CA LYS A 255 -3.21 -7.72 -2.85
C LYS A 255 -4.69 -8.10 -2.94
N THR A 256 -5.02 -9.39 -2.85
CA THR A 256 -6.40 -9.87 -3.01
C THR A 256 -7.31 -9.40 -1.88
N ALA A 257 -6.81 -9.28 -0.66
CA ALA A 257 -7.55 -8.71 0.46
C ALA A 257 -7.89 -7.23 0.21
N VAL A 258 -6.92 -6.46 -0.27
CA VAL A 258 -7.14 -5.04 -0.62
C VAL A 258 -8.15 -4.90 -1.75
N GLU A 259 -8.04 -5.71 -2.82
CA GLU A 259 -8.98 -5.69 -3.94
C GLU A 259 -10.41 -6.06 -3.50
N CYS A 260 -10.56 -7.06 -2.63
CA CYS A 260 -11.85 -7.45 -2.03
C CYS A 260 -12.46 -6.29 -1.23
N ALA A 261 -11.68 -5.67 -0.33
CA ALA A 261 -12.13 -4.55 0.50
C ALA A 261 -12.45 -3.30 -0.33
N MET A 262 -11.66 -3.01 -1.36
CA MET A 262 -11.94 -1.92 -2.29
C MET A 262 -13.21 -2.18 -3.11
N GLY A 263 -13.47 -3.42 -3.52
CA GLY A 263 -14.73 -3.81 -4.16
C GLY A 263 -15.93 -3.54 -3.26
N GLU A 264 -15.80 -3.81 -1.95
CA GLU A 264 -16.83 -3.48 -0.96
C GLU A 264 -17.00 -1.96 -0.80
N LEU A 265 -15.91 -1.19 -0.82
CA LEU A 265 -15.96 0.26 -0.82
C LEU A 265 -16.76 0.79 -2.03
N VAL A 266 -16.48 0.28 -3.25
CA VAL A 266 -17.21 0.67 -4.47
C VAL A 266 -18.70 0.36 -4.32
N ARG A 267 -19.07 -0.86 -3.90
CA ARG A 267 -20.48 -1.27 -3.71
C ARG A 267 -21.24 -0.36 -2.74
N ARG A 268 -20.61 0.01 -1.63
CA ARG A 268 -21.24 0.89 -0.62
C ARG A 268 -21.25 2.36 -1.02
N SER A 269 -20.25 2.79 -1.78
CA SER A 269 -20.13 4.19 -2.23
C SER A 269 -21.04 4.51 -3.41
N TYR A 270 -21.30 3.51 -4.27
CA TYR A 270 -22.04 3.68 -5.52
C TYR A 270 -23.20 2.67 -5.57
N THR A 271 -24.22 2.91 -4.74
CA THR A 271 -25.39 2.03 -4.64
C THR A 271 -26.21 1.94 -5.92
N GLY A 272 -26.21 2.99 -6.74
CA GLY A 272 -26.86 3.02 -8.05
C GLY A 272 -26.07 2.34 -9.16
N LEU A 273 -24.80 1.97 -8.93
CA LEU A 273 -23.95 1.37 -9.95
C LEU A 273 -24.44 -0.03 -10.40
N GLN A 274 -25.11 -0.76 -9.53
CA GLN A 274 -25.66 -2.08 -9.83
C GLN A 274 -26.70 -2.08 -10.98
N GLN A 275 -27.28 -0.93 -11.33
CA GLN A 275 -28.20 -0.79 -12.46
C GLN A 275 -27.47 -0.92 -13.82
N ILE A 276 -26.13 -0.74 -13.85
CA ILE A 276 -25.34 -0.92 -15.05
C ILE A 276 -24.81 -2.35 -15.09
N THR A 277 -25.27 -3.15 -16.05
CA THR A 277 -24.95 -4.58 -16.17
C THR A 277 -24.11 -4.92 -17.40
N GLN A 278 -23.79 -3.92 -18.24
CA GLN A 278 -22.92 -4.08 -19.42
C GLN A 278 -22.13 -2.81 -19.68
N ASN A 279 -21.03 -2.96 -20.40
CA ASN A 279 -20.28 -1.82 -20.91
C ASN A 279 -20.99 -1.26 -22.14
N TYR A 280 -21.07 0.07 -22.20
CA TYR A 280 -21.59 0.79 -23.36
C TYR A 280 -20.44 1.45 -24.12
N SER A 281 -20.61 1.58 -25.44
CA SER A 281 -19.73 2.29 -26.35
C SER A 281 -20.48 3.44 -27.03
N ASP A 282 -19.76 4.32 -27.73
CA ASP A 282 -20.40 5.38 -28.52
C ASP A 282 -21.27 4.80 -29.66
N SER A 283 -20.94 3.61 -30.16
CA SER A 283 -21.79 2.89 -31.12
C SER A 283 -23.10 2.44 -30.48
N ASP A 284 -23.10 2.02 -29.22
CA ASP A 284 -24.32 1.64 -28.50
C ASP A 284 -25.20 2.86 -28.26
N VAL A 285 -24.62 4.01 -27.91
CA VAL A 285 -25.35 5.29 -27.81
C VAL A 285 -26.03 5.65 -29.13
N TYR A 286 -25.29 5.56 -30.22
CA TYR A 286 -25.84 5.83 -31.56
C TYR A 286 -26.99 4.86 -31.91
N ASN A 287 -26.79 3.56 -31.69
CA ASN A 287 -27.81 2.54 -31.97
C ASN A 287 -29.07 2.76 -31.13
N SER A 288 -28.91 3.19 -29.88
CA SER A 288 -30.02 3.49 -28.99
C SER A 288 -30.83 4.73 -29.37
N CYS A 289 -30.29 5.63 -30.19
CA CYS A 289 -31.02 6.77 -30.75
C CYS A 289 -31.90 6.38 -31.93
N LEU A 290 -31.65 5.22 -32.60
CA LEU A 290 -32.42 4.79 -33.75
C LEU A 290 -33.83 4.34 -33.29
N PRO A 291 -34.89 4.73 -34.06
CA PRO A 291 -36.23 4.29 -33.69
C PRO A 291 -36.32 2.77 -33.70
N ALA A 292 -36.87 2.21 -32.63
CA ALA A 292 -37.05 0.76 -32.51
C ALA A 292 -37.91 0.25 -33.67
N GLN A 293 -37.37 -0.68 -34.46
CA GLN A 293 -38.09 -1.32 -35.58
C GLN A 293 -39.20 -2.28 -35.09
N THR A 294 -39.40 -2.42 -33.79
CA THR A 294 -40.40 -3.31 -33.18
C THR A 294 -41.55 -2.50 -32.63
N LEU A 295 -42.78 -2.88 -33.06
CA LEU A 295 -44.06 -2.35 -32.57
C LEU A 295 -44.40 -2.71 -31.10
N ILE A 296 -43.42 -3.18 -30.34
CA ILE A 296 -43.63 -3.60 -28.93
C ILE A 296 -43.09 -2.50 -28.04
N ASP A 297 -43.98 -1.95 -27.18
CA ASP A 297 -43.58 -0.99 -26.13
C ASP A 297 -42.80 -1.74 -25.05
N LEU A 298 -41.50 -1.93 -25.24
CA LEU A 298 -40.62 -2.58 -24.28
C LEU A 298 -40.46 -1.68 -23.06
N PRO A 299 -40.48 -2.23 -21.84
CA PRO A 299 -40.25 -1.46 -20.63
C PRO A 299 -38.84 -0.82 -20.68
N LEU A 300 -38.75 0.44 -20.30
CA LEU A 300 -37.48 1.13 -20.21
C LEU A 300 -36.53 0.40 -19.24
N PRO A 301 -35.25 0.25 -19.57
CA PRO A 301 -34.26 -0.26 -18.63
C PRO A 301 -34.21 0.57 -17.35
N GLU A 302 -33.90 -0.07 -16.22
CA GLU A 302 -33.92 0.56 -14.90
C GLU A 302 -33.05 1.83 -14.85
N TYR A 303 -31.83 1.79 -15.38
CA TYR A 303 -30.95 2.94 -15.43
C TYR A 303 -31.54 4.11 -16.22
N ALA A 304 -32.29 3.87 -17.31
CA ALA A 304 -32.97 4.91 -18.08
C ALA A 304 -34.17 5.47 -17.29
N GLN A 305 -34.92 4.63 -16.57
CA GLN A 305 -36.01 5.10 -15.70
C GLN A 305 -35.48 5.99 -14.57
N THR A 306 -34.32 5.66 -14.01
CA THR A 306 -33.67 6.46 -12.97
C THR A 306 -33.29 7.85 -13.49
N VAL A 307 -32.73 7.94 -14.70
CA VAL A 307 -32.42 9.22 -15.36
C VAL A 307 -33.70 10.02 -15.61
N LEU A 308 -34.77 9.38 -16.13
CA LEU A 308 -36.05 10.03 -16.36
C LEU A 308 -36.66 10.60 -15.08
N SER A 309 -36.63 9.83 -14.00
CA SER A 309 -37.12 10.24 -12.68
C SER A 309 -36.37 11.44 -12.16
N TRP A 310 -35.04 11.46 -12.30
CA TRP A 310 -34.22 12.59 -11.88
C TRP A 310 -34.52 13.87 -12.71
N ILE A 311 -34.66 13.74 -14.05
CA ILE A 311 -35.09 14.85 -14.91
C ILE A 311 -36.45 15.40 -14.42
N GLY A 312 -37.39 14.52 -14.07
CA GLY A 312 -38.70 14.91 -13.55
C GLY A 312 -38.61 15.68 -12.21
N LEU A 313 -37.70 15.30 -11.33
CA LEU A 313 -37.46 15.98 -10.04
C LEU A 313 -36.89 17.39 -10.21
N MET A 314 -36.12 17.66 -11.27
CA MET A 314 -35.61 18.99 -11.56
C MET A 314 -36.72 20.01 -11.94
N GLY A 315 -37.90 19.53 -12.32
CA GLY A 315 -39.10 20.32 -12.54
C GLY A 315 -39.14 21.02 -13.91
N SER A 316 -40.35 21.41 -14.32
CA SER A 316 -40.67 21.96 -15.65
C SER A 316 -40.09 23.35 -15.94
N GLY A 317 -39.22 23.90 -15.09
CA GLY A 317 -38.57 25.20 -15.27
C GLY A 317 -37.05 25.12 -15.36
N CYS A 318 -36.45 23.96 -15.19
CA CYS A 318 -35.02 23.79 -15.21
C CYS A 318 -34.53 23.23 -16.56
N SER A 319 -33.51 23.86 -17.14
CA SER A 319 -32.81 23.32 -18.31
C SER A 319 -31.79 22.27 -17.82
N VAL A 320 -32.08 21.00 -18.05
CA VAL A 320 -31.17 19.89 -17.75
C VAL A 320 -30.23 19.75 -18.95
N THR A 321 -28.91 19.64 -18.66
CA THR A 321 -27.88 19.41 -19.67
C THR A 321 -27.36 17.98 -19.60
N VAL A 322 -26.97 17.41 -20.75
CA VAL A 322 -26.36 16.07 -20.76
C VAL A 322 -24.96 16.12 -20.17
N GLY A 323 -24.13 17.05 -20.61
CA GLY A 323 -22.75 17.24 -20.16
C GLY A 323 -22.53 18.61 -19.53
N GLY A 324 -21.28 18.86 -19.09
CA GLY A 324 -20.89 20.10 -18.43
C GLY A 324 -20.81 19.97 -16.90
N GLU A 325 -20.35 21.02 -16.25
CA GLU A 325 -20.27 21.12 -14.80
C GLU A 325 -21.47 21.90 -14.27
N GLY A 326 -22.18 21.37 -13.29
CA GLY A 326 -23.30 22.05 -12.64
C GLY A 326 -24.34 21.08 -12.08
N THR A 327 -25.18 21.58 -11.18
CA THR A 327 -26.21 20.79 -10.48
C THR A 327 -27.32 20.27 -11.39
N ALA A 328 -27.46 20.81 -12.61
CA ALA A 328 -28.43 20.39 -13.61
C ALA A 328 -27.79 19.54 -14.73
N SER A 329 -26.56 19.06 -14.56
CA SER A 329 -25.86 18.19 -15.51
C SER A 329 -26.07 16.71 -15.15
N LEU A 330 -26.56 15.93 -16.12
CA LEU A 330 -26.73 14.47 -15.97
C LEU A 330 -25.41 13.77 -15.74
N THR A 331 -24.38 14.09 -16.53
CA THR A 331 -23.07 13.46 -16.36
C THR A 331 -22.44 13.86 -15.01
N ALA A 332 -22.55 15.11 -14.59
CA ALA A 332 -22.03 15.54 -13.30
C ALA A 332 -22.69 14.81 -12.11
N HIS A 333 -23.99 14.51 -12.22
CA HIS A 333 -24.73 13.79 -11.18
C HIS A 333 -24.46 12.29 -11.21
N PHE A 334 -24.67 11.64 -12.35
CA PHE A 334 -24.62 10.18 -12.45
C PHE A 334 -23.20 9.59 -12.51
N THR A 335 -22.18 10.37 -12.83
CA THR A 335 -20.77 9.89 -12.77
C THR A 335 -20.17 10.00 -11.35
N LYS A 336 -20.84 10.67 -10.45
CA LYS A 336 -20.40 10.90 -9.05
C LYS A 336 -21.48 10.44 -8.08
N ASP A 337 -21.47 11.02 -6.89
CA ASP A 337 -22.42 10.80 -5.81
C ASP A 337 -22.61 9.30 -5.53
N GLU A 338 -23.83 8.82 -5.57
CA GLU A 338 -24.18 7.42 -5.29
C GLU A 338 -24.23 6.51 -6.53
N TYR A 339 -23.98 7.06 -7.73
CA TYR A 339 -24.12 6.31 -9.00
C TYR A 339 -22.77 5.82 -9.54
N GLY A 340 -21.78 6.70 -9.72
CA GLY A 340 -20.47 6.32 -10.24
C GLY A 340 -20.51 5.72 -11.67
N TRP A 341 -21.54 6.04 -12.47
CA TRP A 341 -21.71 5.48 -13.80
C TRP A 341 -20.66 6.03 -14.77
N PRO A 342 -20.18 5.22 -15.73
CA PRO A 342 -19.41 5.75 -16.84
C PRO A 342 -20.24 6.78 -17.64
N ASP A 343 -19.60 7.86 -18.10
CA ASP A 343 -20.25 8.91 -18.91
C ASP A 343 -21.02 8.35 -20.10
N VAL A 344 -20.47 7.34 -20.77
CA VAL A 344 -21.11 6.69 -21.90
C VAL A 344 -22.42 5.97 -21.51
N ALA A 345 -22.54 5.45 -20.31
CA ALA A 345 -23.78 4.84 -19.82
C ALA A 345 -24.87 5.89 -19.59
N VAL A 346 -24.49 7.07 -19.08
CA VAL A 346 -25.41 8.20 -18.93
C VAL A 346 -25.91 8.67 -20.30
N ARG A 347 -25.00 8.81 -21.26
CA ARG A 347 -25.38 9.17 -22.66
C ARG A 347 -26.27 8.11 -23.31
N ASN A 348 -26.01 6.83 -23.04
CA ASN A 348 -26.88 5.75 -23.54
C ASN A 348 -28.29 5.79 -22.93
N ALA A 349 -28.42 6.11 -21.63
CA ALA A 349 -29.71 6.31 -20.98
C ALA A 349 -30.51 7.43 -21.67
N VAL A 350 -29.85 8.57 -21.93
CA VAL A 350 -30.46 9.71 -22.64
C VAL A 350 -30.90 9.32 -24.05
N ALA A 351 -30.06 8.61 -24.81
CA ALA A 351 -30.39 8.12 -26.15
C ALA A 351 -31.62 7.19 -26.15
N THR A 352 -31.65 6.26 -25.17
CA THR A 352 -32.79 5.34 -24.97
C THR A 352 -34.08 6.10 -24.67
N LEU A 353 -34.03 7.11 -23.78
CA LEU A 353 -35.18 7.94 -23.43
C LEU A 353 -35.69 8.79 -24.64
N TYR A 354 -34.75 9.30 -25.41
CA TYR A 354 -35.06 10.05 -26.62
C TYR A 354 -35.76 9.18 -27.68
N ALA A 355 -35.20 8.02 -27.99
CA ALA A 355 -35.80 7.05 -28.91
C ALA A 355 -37.19 6.56 -28.47
N ALA A 356 -37.40 6.46 -27.14
CA ALA A 356 -38.70 6.11 -26.57
C ALA A 356 -39.69 7.30 -26.51
N GLY A 357 -39.32 8.49 -26.99
CA GLY A 357 -40.16 9.69 -26.99
C GLY A 357 -40.47 10.22 -25.56
N ARG A 358 -39.65 9.90 -24.58
CA ARG A 358 -39.87 10.32 -23.19
C ARG A 358 -39.25 11.69 -22.87
N ILE A 359 -38.27 12.13 -23.65
CA ILE A 359 -37.60 13.40 -23.51
C ILE A 359 -37.39 14.04 -24.90
N GLU A 360 -37.24 15.36 -24.92
CA GLU A 360 -36.81 16.12 -26.07
C GLU A 360 -35.37 16.59 -25.87
N ILE A 361 -34.55 16.51 -26.92
CA ILE A 361 -33.16 17.02 -26.88
C ILE A 361 -33.07 18.27 -27.74
N ARG A 362 -32.44 19.32 -27.20
CA ARG A 362 -32.18 20.57 -27.94
C ARG A 362 -30.69 20.85 -28.00
N LYS A 363 -30.19 21.25 -29.15
CA LYS A 363 -28.83 21.72 -29.35
C LYS A 363 -28.86 23.19 -29.71
N ALA A 364 -28.22 24.04 -28.89
CA ALA A 364 -28.23 25.50 -29.08
C ALA A 364 -29.66 26.10 -29.27
N GLY A 365 -30.64 25.53 -28.54
CA GLY A 365 -32.06 25.96 -28.59
C GLY A 365 -32.90 25.32 -29.71
N ALA A 366 -32.29 24.68 -30.71
CA ALA A 366 -33.01 23.96 -31.76
C ALA A 366 -33.30 22.51 -31.32
N LEU A 367 -34.52 22.04 -31.62
CA LEU A 367 -34.91 20.64 -31.39
C LEU A 367 -34.05 19.75 -32.31
N LEU A 368 -33.55 18.64 -31.79
CA LEU A 368 -32.94 17.59 -32.57
C LEU A 368 -34.08 16.73 -33.14
N GLU A 369 -34.16 16.65 -34.48
CA GLU A 369 -35.10 15.80 -35.23
C GLU A 369 -34.51 14.41 -35.44
#